data_5e088ada5de465f82281d6ab0d2f1c3d
#
_entry.id   5e088ada5de465f82281d6ab0d2f1c3d
#
_cell.length_a   1.000
_cell.length_b   1.000
_cell.length_c   1.000
_cell.angle_alpha   90.00
_cell.angle_beta   90.00
_cell.angle_gamma   90.00
#
_symmetry.space_group_name_H-M   'P 1'
#
loop_
_entity.id
_entity.type
_entity.pdbx_description
1 polymer ?
#
loop_
_entity_poly.entity_id
_entity_poly.type
_entity_poly.pdbx_seq_one_letter_code
_entity_poly.pdbx_strand_id
1 'polypeptide(L)'
;EWATGAPIPGETDLSRELGVSVGTVRKALDRLTRDHLIFRARGRGTFVHRDINGSVRHLVKFVTPDGSTNKVHRLPSETAKCVAPHDVALALSLPEKQRLTANTVRLQARWVVEGEVVADEITYLSVLRFPNILRRLNGSQIIEQPLQDLLRDTLKVSLGRSTWTFDTWRPPDALSGSTRSALRRCQLNRLTCDNRGKAVAYTQIDVYDPNLRVEVL
;
A
#
# COMPACT_ATOMS: atom_id res chain seq x y z
N GLU A 1 -1.87 -19.61 -17.35
CA GLU A 1 -1.42 -18.43 -16.59
C GLU A 1 -0.72 -17.49 -17.55
N TRP A 2 -1.12 -16.22 -17.62
CA TRP A 2 -0.51 -15.25 -18.55
C TRP A 2 0.60 -14.47 -17.87
N ALA A 3 1.71 -14.31 -18.58
CA ALA A 3 2.85 -13.54 -18.09
C ALA A 3 2.51 -12.03 -18.04
N THR A 4 3.17 -11.32 -17.17
CA THR A 4 3.11 -9.86 -17.05
C THR A 4 3.42 -9.16 -18.38
N GLY A 5 2.57 -8.24 -18.80
CA GLY A 5 2.68 -7.56 -20.08
C GLY A 5 2.26 -8.39 -21.30
N ALA A 6 1.88 -9.66 -21.10
CA ALA A 6 1.37 -10.49 -22.20
C ALA A 6 0.00 -9.99 -22.69
N PRO A 7 -0.25 -10.08 -24.00
CA PRO A 7 -1.57 -9.84 -24.55
C PRO A 7 -2.55 -10.94 -24.09
N ILE A 8 -3.75 -10.52 -23.73
CA ILE A 8 -4.85 -11.42 -23.41
C ILE A 8 -5.61 -11.71 -24.71
N PRO A 9 -6.03 -12.98 -24.96
CA PRO A 9 -6.84 -13.31 -26.11
C PRO A 9 -8.12 -12.47 -26.20
N GLY A 10 -8.66 -12.31 -27.40
CA GLY A 10 -9.89 -11.55 -27.62
C GLY A 10 -11.09 -12.10 -26.87
N GLU A 11 -12.11 -11.24 -26.63
CA GLU A 11 -13.33 -11.64 -25.89
C GLU A 11 -14.01 -12.87 -26.53
N THR A 12 -13.99 -12.99 -27.84
CA THR A 12 -14.56 -14.11 -28.58
C THR A 12 -13.77 -15.41 -28.39
N ASP A 13 -12.43 -15.29 -28.38
CA ASP A 13 -11.56 -16.46 -28.19
C ASP A 13 -11.65 -16.97 -26.76
N LEU A 14 -11.63 -16.06 -25.78
CA LEU A 14 -11.85 -16.42 -24.37
C LEU A 14 -13.24 -17.04 -24.16
N SER A 15 -14.27 -16.53 -24.80
CA SER A 15 -15.63 -17.09 -24.74
C SER A 15 -15.65 -18.56 -25.23
N ARG A 16 -14.95 -18.83 -26.31
CA ARG A 16 -14.84 -20.19 -26.88
C ARG A 16 -14.00 -21.10 -25.97
N GLU A 17 -12.86 -20.62 -25.49
CA GLU A 17 -11.95 -21.37 -24.62
C GLU A 17 -12.58 -21.73 -23.27
N LEU A 18 -13.31 -20.77 -22.68
CA LEU A 18 -13.92 -20.93 -21.34
C LEU A 18 -15.35 -21.50 -21.37
N GLY A 19 -15.95 -21.67 -22.56
CA GLY A 19 -17.31 -22.18 -22.66
C GLY A 19 -18.40 -21.28 -22.10
N VAL A 20 -18.17 -19.94 -22.07
CA VAL A 20 -19.10 -18.95 -21.51
C VAL A 20 -19.46 -17.89 -22.57
N SER A 21 -20.53 -17.12 -22.34
CA SER A 21 -20.94 -16.08 -23.28
C SER A 21 -19.89 -14.95 -23.38
N VAL A 22 -19.78 -14.30 -24.54
CA VAL A 22 -18.94 -13.12 -24.74
C VAL A 22 -19.29 -12.00 -23.75
N GLY A 23 -20.59 -11.87 -23.42
CA GLY A 23 -21.03 -10.90 -22.42
C GLY A 23 -20.51 -11.20 -21.00
N THR A 24 -20.37 -12.47 -20.65
CA THR A 24 -19.78 -12.92 -19.38
C THR A 24 -18.30 -12.61 -19.34
N VAL A 25 -17.57 -12.90 -20.43
CA VAL A 25 -16.15 -12.57 -20.57
C VAL A 25 -15.92 -11.07 -20.47
N ARG A 26 -16.73 -10.27 -21.19
CA ARG A 26 -16.63 -8.80 -21.14
C ARG A 26 -16.81 -8.26 -19.74
N LYS A 27 -17.83 -8.71 -19.00
CA LYS A 27 -18.04 -8.32 -17.58
C LYS A 27 -16.86 -8.71 -16.70
N ALA A 28 -16.27 -9.89 -16.92
CA ALA A 28 -15.09 -10.33 -16.19
C ALA A 28 -13.86 -9.44 -16.50
N LEU A 29 -13.60 -9.16 -17.78
CA LEU A 29 -12.50 -8.27 -18.20
C LEU A 29 -12.71 -6.84 -17.72
N ASP A 30 -13.96 -6.32 -17.71
CA ASP A 30 -14.27 -5.00 -17.15
C ASP A 30 -14.01 -4.95 -15.65
N ARG A 31 -14.26 -6.04 -14.93
CA ARG A 31 -13.93 -6.17 -13.53
C ARG A 31 -12.41 -6.18 -13.33
N LEU A 32 -11.70 -7.03 -14.06
CA LEU A 32 -10.23 -7.09 -13.99
C LEU A 32 -9.57 -5.75 -14.35
N THR A 33 -10.15 -5.00 -15.30
CA THR A 33 -9.68 -3.64 -15.64
C THR A 33 -9.91 -2.67 -14.48
N ARG A 34 -11.08 -2.71 -13.83
CA ARG A 34 -11.36 -1.89 -12.63
C ARG A 34 -10.46 -2.24 -11.46
N ASP A 35 -10.10 -3.52 -11.34
CA ASP A 35 -9.19 -4.03 -10.30
C ASP A 35 -7.71 -3.80 -10.69
N HIS A 36 -7.45 -3.05 -11.79
CA HIS A 36 -6.10 -2.76 -12.33
C HIS A 36 -5.23 -4.00 -12.61
N LEU A 37 -5.86 -5.16 -12.80
CA LEU A 37 -5.18 -6.40 -13.13
C LEU A 37 -4.81 -6.51 -14.60
N ILE A 38 -5.57 -5.83 -15.44
CA ILE A 38 -5.37 -5.73 -16.89
C ILE A 38 -5.61 -4.30 -17.35
N PHE A 39 -5.05 -3.93 -18.50
CA PHE A 39 -5.35 -2.65 -19.14
C PHE A 39 -5.67 -2.83 -20.61
N ARG A 40 -6.54 -1.96 -21.13
CA ARG A 40 -6.92 -1.93 -22.56
C ARG A 40 -6.12 -0.84 -23.28
N ALA A 41 -5.37 -1.23 -24.28
CA ALA A 41 -4.69 -0.31 -25.18
C ALA A 41 -5.50 -0.16 -26.46
N ARG A 42 -5.99 1.04 -26.74
CA ARG A 42 -6.83 1.32 -27.92
C ARG A 42 -6.15 0.85 -29.21
N GLY A 43 -6.81 -0.02 -29.97
CA GLY A 43 -6.30 -0.59 -31.22
C GLY A 43 -5.18 -1.64 -31.06
N ARG A 44 -4.73 -1.93 -29.83
CA ARG A 44 -3.63 -2.87 -29.56
C ARG A 44 -4.04 -4.10 -28.76
N GLY A 45 -5.21 -4.06 -28.13
CA GLY A 45 -5.73 -5.19 -27.35
C GLY A 45 -5.78 -4.96 -25.85
N THR A 46 -6.01 -6.05 -25.12
CA THR A 46 -6.01 -6.10 -23.65
C THR A 46 -4.74 -6.81 -23.20
N PHE A 47 -4.07 -6.26 -22.20
CA PHE A 47 -2.79 -6.75 -21.70
C PHE A 47 -2.85 -6.98 -20.20
N VAL A 48 -2.10 -7.97 -19.72
CA VAL A 48 -1.87 -8.17 -18.30
C VAL A 48 -1.06 -6.99 -17.76
N HIS A 49 -1.55 -6.36 -16.70
CA HIS A 49 -0.81 -5.24 -16.11
C HIS A 49 0.57 -5.73 -15.65
N ARG A 50 1.61 -4.92 -15.87
CA ARG A 50 2.99 -5.32 -15.57
C ARG A 50 3.21 -5.75 -14.12
N ASP A 51 2.26 -5.47 -13.22
CA ASP A 51 2.42 -5.59 -11.79
C ASP A 51 1.59 -6.68 -11.09
N ILE A 52 0.98 -7.65 -11.84
CA ILE A 52 0.15 -8.70 -11.21
C ILE A 52 0.96 -9.68 -10.37
N ASN A 53 2.22 -9.93 -10.69
CA ASN A 53 3.05 -10.93 -10.02
C ASN A 53 4.19 -10.38 -9.17
N GLY A 54 4.29 -9.06 -8.98
CA GLY A 54 5.43 -8.59 -8.25
C GLY A 54 5.49 -7.14 -7.81
N SER A 55 4.65 -6.26 -8.28
CA SER A 55 4.95 -4.84 -8.10
C SER A 55 3.80 -3.89 -7.83
N VAL A 56 2.70 -4.38 -7.26
CA VAL A 56 2.01 -3.49 -6.31
C VAL A 56 2.85 -3.40 -5.03
N ARG A 57 4.15 -3.76 -5.17
CA ARG A 57 5.06 -3.89 -4.03
C ARG A 57 5.32 -2.56 -3.36
N HIS A 58 5.37 -1.48 -4.13
CA HIS A 58 5.57 -0.15 -3.58
C HIS A 58 4.81 0.84 -4.46
N LEU A 59 3.62 1.23 -4.05
CA LEU A 59 2.97 2.41 -4.61
C LEU A 59 3.79 3.69 -4.32
N VAL A 60 4.78 3.59 -3.46
CA VAL A 60 5.83 4.58 -3.22
C VAL A 60 7.17 3.93 -3.50
N LYS A 61 7.92 4.57 -4.36
CA LYS A 61 9.29 4.20 -4.71
C LYS A 61 10.20 5.34 -4.28
N PHE A 62 11.17 5.02 -3.47
CA PHE A 62 12.22 5.95 -3.12
C PHE A 62 13.37 5.83 -4.10
N VAL A 63 13.79 6.96 -4.64
CA VAL A 63 14.86 7.06 -5.65
C VAL A 63 15.92 7.99 -5.11
N THR A 64 17.15 7.53 -5.03
CA THR A 64 18.31 8.34 -4.64
C THR A 64 18.66 9.36 -5.73
N PRO A 65 19.47 10.41 -5.46
CA PRO A 65 19.82 11.44 -6.44
C PRO A 65 20.47 10.89 -7.71
N ASP A 66 21.20 9.76 -7.60
CA ASP A 66 21.81 9.06 -8.74
C ASP A 66 20.82 8.23 -9.58
N GLY A 67 19.52 8.26 -9.23
CA GLY A 67 18.47 7.46 -9.89
C GLY A 67 18.39 6.00 -9.42
N SER A 68 19.19 5.60 -8.43
CA SER A 68 19.20 4.23 -7.92
C SER A 68 18.01 3.98 -6.97
N THR A 69 17.47 2.79 -7.02
CA THR A 69 16.47 2.30 -6.05
C THR A 69 16.98 1.11 -5.24
N ASN A 70 18.06 0.51 -5.69
CA ASN A 70 18.64 -0.70 -5.08
C ASN A 70 19.34 -0.41 -3.75
N LYS A 71 19.63 0.87 -3.49
CA LYS A 71 20.28 1.32 -2.25
C LYS A 71 19.27 1.60 -1.12
N VAL A 72 17.97 1.59 -1.42
CA VAL A 72 16.93 1.91 -0.46
C VAL A 72 16.38 0.61 0.13
N HIS A 73 16.53 0.44 1.42
CA HIS A 73 16.09 -0.73 2.15
C HIS A 73 15.02 -0.37 3.17
N ARG A 74 13.95 -1.19 3.21
CA ARG A 74 12.90 -1.08 4.23
C ARG A 74 13.21 -2.06 5.35
N LEU A 75 13.42 -1.53 6.54
CA LEU A 75 13.71 -2.30 7.75
C LEU A 75 12.50 -2.24 8.69
N PRO A 76 11.78 -3.35 8.91
CA PRO A 76 10.74 -3.43 9.93
C PRO A 76 11.34 -3.17 11.31
N SER A 77 10.60 -2.50 12.19
CA SER A 77 11.10 -2.19 13.54
C SER A 77 10.20 -2.70 14.65
N GLU A 78 8.93 -2.36 14.64
CA GLU A 78 8.03 -2.67 15.75
C GLU A 78 6.62 -3.00 15.26
N THR A 79 5.97 -3.92 15.96
CA THR A 79 4.54 -4.20 15.82
C THR A 79 3.89 -4.13 17.20
N ALA A 80 2.93 -3.24 17.36
CA ALA A 80 2.26 -3.03 18.63
C ALA A 80 0.76 -2.79 18.47
N LYS A 81 -0.03 -3.22 19.47
CA LYS A 81 -1.43 -2.82 19.58
C LYS A 81 -1.49 -1.43 20.20
N CYS A 82 -2.28 -0.54 19.63
CA CYS A 82 -2.34 0.86 20.07
C CYS A 82 -3.74 1.46 19.89
N VAL A 83 -3.94 2.61 20.54
CA VAL A 83 -5.00 3.55 20.20
C VAL A 83 -4.56 4.32 18.96
N ALA A 84 -5.41 4.36 17.93
CA ALA A 84 -5.11 5.13 16.74
C ALA A 84 -5.16 6.65 17.02
N PRO A 85 -4.30 7.45 16.40
CA PRO A 85 -4.51 8.88 16.30
C PRO A 85 -5.90 9.22 15.76
N HIS A 86 -6.43 10.39 16.09
CA HIS A 86 -7.83 10.74 15.76
C HIS A 86 -8.10 10.72 14.25
N ASP A 87 -7.22 11.29 13.46
CA ASP A 87 -7.25 11.32 12.00
C ASP A 87 -7.21 9.91 11.38
N VAL A 88 -6.33 9.06 11.91
CA VAL A 88 -6.22 7.64 11.52
C VAL A 88 -7.51 6.87 11.85
N ALA A 89 -8.07 7.11 13.04
CA ALA A 89 -9.31 6.47 13.45
C ALA A 89 -10.49 6.85 12.55
N LEU A 90 -10.55 8.12 12.11
CA LEU A 90 -11.52 8.60 11.14
C LEU A 90 -11.31 7.96 9.77
N ALA A 91 -10.06 7.96 9.27
CA ALA A 91 -9.71 7.38 7.97
C ALA A 91 -10.04 5.88 7.91
N LEU A 92 -9.78 5.13 8.98
CA LEU A 92 -10.12 3.70 9.10
C LEU A 92 -11.60 3.46 9.41
N SER A 93 -12.42 4.52 9.52
CA SER A 93 -13.85 4.45 9.87
C SER A 93 -14.12 3.66 11.15
N LEU A 94 -13.27 3.86 12.17
CA LEU A 94 -13.46 3.20 13.45
C LEU A 94 -14.71 3.78 14.16
N PRO A 95 -15.57 2.91 14.76
CA PRO A 95 -16.72 3.35 15.53
C PRO A 95 -16.29 4.27 16.68
N GLU A 96 -17.05 5.33 16.94
CA GLU A 96 -16.72 6.35 17.93
C GLU A 96 -16.40 5.77 19.32
N LYS A 97 -17.23 4.85 19.79
CA LYS A 97 -17.03 4.16 21.08
C LYS A 97 -15.72 3.37 21.17
N GLN A 98 -15.06 3.13 20.04
CA GLN A 98 -13.86 2.30 19.96
C GLN A 98 -12.60 3.10 19.60
N ARG A 99 -12.73 4.39 19.31
CA ARG A 99 -11.59 5.26 18.97
C ARG A 99 -10.65 5.49 20.13
N LEU A 100 -11.16 5.42 21.36
CA LEU A 100 -10.38 5.62 22.58
C LEU A 100 -9.78 4.33 23.15
N THR A 101 -9.94 3.21 22.45
CA THR A 101 -9.43 1.91 22.88
C THR A 101 -8.39 1.38 21.89
N ALA A 102 -7.52 0.48 22.35
CA ALA A 102 -6.46 -0.10 21.54
C ALA A 102 -7.03 -1.09 20.49
N ASN A 103 -7.77 -0.56 19.51
CA ASN A 103 -8.41 -1.32 18.43
C ASN A 103 -7.65 -1.26 17.10
N THR A 104 -6.41 -0.81 17.12
CA THR A 104 -5.50 -0.82 15.97
C THR A 104 -4.20 -1.54 16.29
N VAL A 105 -3.60 -2.09 15.26
CA VAL A 105 -2.23 -2.57 15.26
C VAL A 105 -1.40 -1.61 14.44
N ARG A 106 -0.31 -1.14 15.00
CA ARG A 106 0.69 -0.29 14.39
C ARG A 106 1.86 -1.16 13.93
N LEU A 107 2.18 -1.08 12.66
CA LEU A 107 3.40 -1.65 12.07
C LEU A 107 4.35 -0.50 11.77
N GLN A 108 5.55 -0.56 12.29
CA GLN A 108 6.59 0.45 12.02
C GLN A 108 7.70 -0.14 11.15
N ALA A 109 8.22 0.68 10.26
CA ALA A 109 9.40 0.37 9.48
C ALA A 109 10.21 1.65 9.25
N ARG A 110 11.49 1.48 8.92
CA ARG A 110 12.40 2.55 8.53
C ARG A 110 12.88 2.32 7.11
N TRP A 111 13.02 3.39 6.39
CA TRP A 111 13.67 3.37 5.09
C TRP A 111 15.09 3.90 5.26
N VAL A 112 16.05 3.12 4.77
CA VAL A 112 17.47 3.35 4.99
C VAL A 112 18.20 3.40 3.67
N VAL A 113 19.07 4.39 3.50
CA VAL A 113 20.00 4.53 2.37
C VAL A 113 21.41 4.62 2.94
N GLU A 114 22.29 3.73 2.53
CA GLU A 114 23.71 3.71 2.95
C GLU A 114 23.91 3.78 4.49
N GLY A 115 22.97 3.16 5.25
CA GLY A 115 23.00 3.13 6.70
C GLY A 115 22.26 4.28 7.41
N GLU A 116 21.87 5.31 6.68
CA GLU A 116 21.14 6.47 7.21
C GLU A 116 19.62 6.29 7.06
N VAL A 117 18.86 6.67 8.11
CA VAL A 117 17.41 6.64 8.08
C VAL A 117 16.89 7.84 7.30
N VAL A 118 16.29 7.60 6.16
CA VAL A 118 15.76 8.63 5.24
C VAL A 118 14.26 8.84 5.36
N ALA A 119 13.51 7.84 5.85
CA ALA A 119 12.09 7.97 6.15
C ALA A 119 11.64 6.97 7.22
N ASP A 120 10.62 7.33 7.99
CA ASP A 120 9.87 6.43 8.87
C ASP A 120 8.50 6.11 8.27
N GLU A 121 8.08 4.86 8.36
CA GLU A 121 6.78 4.38 7.90
C GLU A 121 6.00 3.81 9.07
N ILE A 122 4.75 4.24 9.20
CA ILE A 122 3.81 3.70 10.19
C ILE A 122 2.54 3.28 9.47
N THR A 123 2.18 2.01 9.59
CA THR A 123 0.92 1.48 9.05
C THR A 123 -0.01 1.07 10.19
N TYR A 124 -1.24 1.52 10.12
CA TYR A 124 -2.31 1.16 11.05
C TYR A 124 -3.30 0.22 10.40
N LEU A 125 -3.64 -0.86 11.10
CA LEU A 125 -4.61 -1.87 10.72
C LEU A 125 -5.67 -2.01 11.81
N SER A 126 -6.95 -2.07 11.44
CA SER A 126 -8.04 -2.22 12.42
C SER A 126 -8.12 -3.66 12.94
N VAL A 127 -8.05 -3.84 14.26
CA VAL A 127 -8.27 -5.14 14.93
C VAL A 127 -9.70 -5.62 14.74
N LEU A 128 -10.66 -4.70 14.61
CA LEU A 128 -12.06 -5.04 14.36
C LEU A 128 -12.25 -5.71 13.01
N ARG A 129 -11.48 -5.26 12.03
CA ARG A 129 -11.51 -5.83 10.70
C ARG A 129 -10.71 -7.13 10.61
N PHE A 130 -9.63 -7.21 11.36
CA PHE A 130 -8.71 -8.34 11.37
C PHE A 130 -8.57 -8.90 12.78
N PRO A 131 -9.56 -9.66 13.28
CA PRO A 131 -9.44 -10.33 14.56
C PRO A 131 -8.19 -11.21 14.59
N ASN A 132 -7.48 -11.22 15.73
CA ASN A 132 -6.25 -11.99 15.91
C ASN A 132 -5.08 -11.59 14.97
N ILE A 133 -5.08 -10.37 14.43
CA ILE A 133 -4.05 -9.89 13.53
C ILE A 133 -2.63 -10.06 14.09
N LEU A 134 -2.41 -9.79 15.39
CA LEU A 134 -1.10 -9.97 16.02
C LEU A 134 -0.62 -11.42 15.97
N ARG A 135 -1.51 -12.40 16.16
CA ARG A 135 -1.15 -13.82 15.99
C ARG A 135 -0.75 -14.15 14.57
N ARG A 136 -1.40 -13.51 13.60
CA ARG A 136 -1.12 -13.72 12.16
C ARG A 136 0.16 -13.02 11.71
N LEU A 137 0.59 -11.98 12.44
CA LEU A 137 1.81 -11.22 12.20
C LEU A 137 3.01 -11.72 13.01
N ASN A 138 2.82 -12.66 13.93
CA ASN A 138 3.90 -13.25 14.72
C ASN A 138 4.76 -14.19 13.84
N GLY A 139 5.70 -13.59 13.13
CA GLY A 139 6.72 -14.23 12.33
C GLY A 139 7.55 -13.15 11.65
N SER A 140 8.86 -13.13 11.89
CA SER A 140 9.77 -12.10 11.36
C SER A 140 9.65 -11.91 9.85
N GLN A 141 9.44 -12.98 9.09
CA GLN A 141 9.28 -12.92 7.64
C GLN A 141 8.02 -12.18 7.16
N ILE A 142 6.97 -12.11 7.98
CA ILE A 142 5.71 -11.48 7.59
C ILE A 142 5.81 -9.95 7.68
N ILE A 143 6.60 -9.43 8.62
CA ILE A 143 6.80 -8.00 8.84
C ILE A 143 7.69 -7.39 7.75
N GLU A 144 8.55 -8.20 7.14
CA GLU A 144 9.43 -7.79 6.04
C GLU A 144 8.69 -7.66 4.70
N GLN A 145 7.52 -8.30 4.58
CA GLN A 145 6.73 -8.24 3.35
C GLN A 145 6.18 -6.82 3.11
N PRO A 146 6.05 -6.42 1.85
CA PRO A 146 5.29 -5.23 1.49
C PRO A 146 3.86 -5.30 2.03
N LEU A 147 3.31 -4.17 2.46
CA LEU A 147 1.96 -4.11 3.05
C LEU A 147 0.89 -4.77 2.15
N GLN A 148 0.99 -4.60 0.84
CA GLN A 148 0.03 -5.17 -0.10
C GLN A 148 0.06 -6.70 -0.11
N ASP A 149 1.25 -7.28 -0.06
CA ASP A 149 1.43 -8.73 0.02
C ASP A 149 0.91 -9.25 1.36
N LEU A 150 1.20 -8.54 2.45
CA LEU A 150 0.64 -8.83 3.77
C LEU A 150 -0.90 -8.82 3.74
N LEU A 151 -1.51 -7.78 3.19
CA LEU A 151 -2.96 -7.67 3.10
C LEU A 151 -3.56 -8.76 2.23
N ARG A 152 -2.98 -9.02 1.06
CA ARG A 152 -3.49 -10.02 0.10
C ARG A 152 -3.23 -11.45 0.57
N ASP A 153 -1.98 -11.76 0.92
CA ASP A 153 -1.54 -13.14 1.09
C ASP A 153 -1.77 -13.64 2.52
N THR A 154 -1.52 -12.80 3.52
CA THR A 154 -1.69 -13.15 4.92
C THR A 154 -3.09 -12.83 5.42
N LEU A 155 -3.62 -11.65 5.12
CA LEU A 155 -4.94 -11.23 5.62
C LEU A 155 -6.08 -11.54 4.66
N LYS A 156 -5.78 -12.07 3.44
CA LYS A 156 -6.75 -12.48 2.42
C LYS A 156 -7.69 -11.35 2.00
N VAL A 157 -7.16 -10.15 1.87
CA VAL A 157 -7.91 -8.97 1.43
C VAL A 157 -7.82 -8.84 -0.08
N SER A 158 -8.97 -8.76 -0.75
CA SER A 158 -9.03 -8.33 -2.14
C SER A 158 -8.87 -6.81 -2.17
N LEU A 159 -7.67 -6.34 -2.55
CA LEU A 159 -7.34 -4.93 -2.58
C LEU A 159 -8.15 -4.18 -3.64
N GLY A 160 -8.53 -2.97 -3.34
CA GLY A 160 -9.19 -2.02 -4.20
C GLY A 160 -8.37 -0.74 -4.35
N ARG A 161 -9.06 0.41 -4.33
CA ARG A 161 -8.46 1.72 -4.51
C ARG A 161 -7.59 2.12 -3.32
N SER A 162 -6.44 2.73 -3.60
CA SER A 162 -5.67 3.51 -2.62
C SER A 162 -5.76 4.99 -2.95
N THR A 163 -5.89 5.82 -1.91
CA THR A 163 -5.85 7.28 -2.02
C THR A 163 -4.61 7.79 -1.32
N TRP A 164 -3.87 8.67 -1.98
CA TRP A 164 -2.69 9.32 -1.44
C TRP A 164 -2.96 10.78 -1.16
N THR A 165 -2.44 11.28 -0.04
CA THR A 165 -2.36 12.70 0.29
C THR A 165 -0.91 13.04 0.63
N PHE A 166 -0.50 14.25 0.28
CA PHE A 166 0.85 14.74 0.47
C PHE A 166 0.77 16.02 1.28
N ASP A 167 1.46 16.04 2.41
CA ASP A 167 1.60 17.21 3.25
C ASP A 167 3.06 17.66 3.23
N THR A 168 3.30 18.88 2.73
CA THR A 168 4.60 19.53 2.87
C THR A 168 4.66 20.17 4.24
N TRP A 169 5.57 19.68 5.07
CA TRP A 169 5.73 20.22 6.40
C TRP A 169 6.74 21.34 6.42
N ARG A 170 6.34 22.51 6.91
CA ARG A 170 7.28 23.54 7.40
C ARG A 170 7.48 23.29 8.89
N PRO A 171 8.74 23.17 9.38
CA PRO A 171 8.95 23.15 10.81
C PRO A 171 8.33 24.42 11.40
N PRO A 172 7.52 24.34 12.45
CA PRO A 172 7.24 25.52 13.25
C PRO A 172 8.61 26.04 13.73
N ASP A 173 8.82 27.36 13.64
CA ASP A 173 10.02 27.99 14.12
C ASP A 173 10.38 27.41 15.48
N ALA A 174 11.52 26.72 15.52
CA ALA A 174 12.20 26.16 16.65
C ALA A 174 11.36 26.05 17.93
N LEU A 175 10.95 24.87 18.32
CA LEU A 175 10.75 24.47 19.73
C LEU A 175 9.81 23.23 19.84
N SER A 176 10.24 22.07 19.45
CA SER A 176 9.71 20.85 20.09
C SER A 176 10.77 19.77 20.10
N GLY A 177 11.01 19.26 21.28
CA GLY A 177 12.15 18.46 21.68
C GLY A 177 12.29 17.04 21.11
N SER A 178 11.83 16.79 19.90
CA SER A 178 12.14 15.57 19.18
C SER A 178 12.90 15.94 17.91
N THR A 179 14.18 15.64 17.92
CA THR A 179 15.14 15.97 16.86
C THR A 179 14.72 15.49 15.48
N ARG A 180 14.00 14.37 15.37
CA ARG A 180 13.56 13.83 14.08
C ARG A 180 12.31 14.49 13.51
N SER A 181 11.33 14.87 14.34
CA SER A 181 10.14 15.59 13.87
C SER A 181 10.50 16.94 13.25
N ALA A 182 11.56 17.60 13.76
CA ALA A 182 12.06 18.85 13.21
C ALA A 182 12.73 18.70 11.82
N LEU A 183 13.15 17.50 11.45
CA LEU A 183 13.81 17.20 10.17
C LEU A 183 12.85 16.74 9.07
N ARG A 184 11.58 16.44 9.39
CA ARG A 184 10.60 15.99 8.41
C ARG A 184 10.43 17.02 7.29
N ARG A 185 10.56 16.58 6.05
CA ARG A 185 10.41 17.42 4.84
C ARG A 185 9.03 17.29 4.23
N CYS A 186 8.51 16.09 4.17
CA CYS A 186 7.14 15.85 3.74
C CYS A 186 6.56 14.62 4.43
N GLN A 187 5.24 14.55 4.46
CA GLN A 187 4.49 13.39 4.90
C GLN A 187 3.62 12.89 3.77
N LEU A 188 3.70 11.60 3.53
CA LEU A 188 2.81 10.92 2.62
C LEU A 188 1.83 10.08 3.43
N ASN A 189 0.55 10.22 3.14
CA ASN A 189 -0.48 9.43 3.77
C ASN A 189 -1.20 8.60 2.72
N ARG A 190 -1.40 7.31 3.00
CA ARG A 190 -2.11 6.40 2.11
C ARG A 190 -3.26 5.73 2.83
N LEU A 191 -4.46 5.91 2.31
CA LEU A 191 -5.62 5.11 2.68
C LEU A 191 -5.78 3.99 1.66
N THR A 192 -5.65 2.75 2.11
CA THR A 192 -5.88 1.55 1.29
C THR A 192 -7.26 0.99 1.58
N CYS A 193 -8.04 0.74 0.55
CA CYS A 193 -9.37 0.16 0.64
C CYS A 193 -9.39 -1.25 0.02
N ASP A 194 -10.38 -2.06 0.41
CA ASP A 194 -10.70 -3.29 -0.30
C ASP A 194 -11.48 -3.02 -1.59
N ASN A 195 -11.79 -4.08 -2.33
CA ASN A 195 -12.55 -4.01 -3.58
C ASN A 195 -14.01 -3.53 -3.40
N ARG A 196 -14.48 -3.40 -2.15
CA ARG A 196 -15.80 -2.83 -1.80
C ARG A 196 -15.70 -1.38 -1.35
N GLY A 197 -14.51 -0.78 -1.39
CA GLY A 197 -14.26 0.60 -0.95
C GLY A 197 -14.12 0.75 0.57
N LYS A 198 -14.09 -0.32 1.35
CA LYS A 198 -13.95 -0.25 2.80
C LYS A 198 -12.47 -0.12 3.19
N ALA A 199 -12.15 0.85 4.04
CA ALA A 199 -10.80 1.06 4.55
C ALA A 199 -10.21 -0.18 5.22
N VAL A 200 -8.99 -0.54 4.87
CA VAL A 200 -8.27 -1.71 5.41
C VAL A 200 -6.97 -1.34 6.08
N ALA A 201 -6.27 -0.34 5.59
CA ALA A 201 -5.02 0.15 6.15
C ALA A 201 -4.87 1.66 5.95
N TYR A 202 -4.21 2.31 6.90
CA TYR A 202 -3.76 3.69 6.78
C TYR A 202 -2.26 3.73 7.03
N THR A 203 -1.49 4.25 6.07
CA THR A 203 -0.03 4.33 6.14
C THR A 203 0.40 5.78 6.12
N GLN A 204 1.28 6.15 7.03
CA GLN A 204 1.98 7.45 7.09
C GLN A 204 3.46 7.20 6.84
N ILE A 205 4.06 8.03 5.98
CA ILE A 205 5.49 7.99 5.69
C ILE A 205 6.04 9.39 5.88
N ASP A 206 6.88 9.57 6.88
CA ASP A 206 7.60 10.82 7.15
C ASP A 206 8.96 10.77 6.47
N VAL A 207 9.19 11.62 5.49
CA VAL A 207 10.43 11.69 4.72
C VAL A 207 11.32 12.80 5.28
N TYR A 208 12.58 12.48 5.56
CA TYR A 208 13.56 13.37 6.18
C TYR A 208 14.62 13.86 5.19
N ASP A 209 15.05 13.00 4.27
CA ASP A 209 16.09 13.35 3.30
C ASP A 209 15.53 14.26 2.20
N PRO A 210 16.06 15.51 2.05
CA PRO A 210 15.61 16.45 1.03
C PRO A 210 15.98 16.02 -0.40
N ASN A 211 16.97 15.14 -0.55
CA ASN A 211 17.46 14.68 -1.84
C ASN A 211 16.74 13.41 -2.31
N LEU A 212 15.96 12.79 -1.45
CA LEU A 212 15.22 11.58 -1.79
C LEU A 212 14.01 11.95 -2.65
N ARG A 213 13.95 11.40 -3.85
CA ARG A 213 12.77 11.51 -4.71
C ARG A 213 11.76 10.42 -4.32
N VAL A 214 10.52 10.82 -4.19
CA VAL A 214 9.40 9.91 -3.94
C VAL A 214 8.57 9.83 -5.20
N GLU A 215 8.51 8.64 -5.79
CA GLU A 215 7.66 8.35 -6.94
C GLU A 215 6.45 7.55 -6.46
N VAL A 216 5.26 8.04 -6.78
CA VAL A 216 3.98 7.34 -6.56
C VAL A 216 3.57 6.73 -7.89
N LEU A 217 3.43 5.40 -7.89
CA LEU A 217 3.13 4.60 -9.08
C LEU A 217 1.64 4.25 -9.17
#